data_542d087ff57e15d513a5fe0286806d33
#
_entry.id   542d087ff57e15d513a5fe0286806d33
#
_cell.length_a   1.000
_cell.length_b   1.000
_cell.length_c   1.000
_cell.angle_alpha   90.00
_cell.angle_beta   90.00
_cell.angle_gamma   90.00
#
_symmetry.space_group_name_H-M   'P 1'
#
loop_
_entity.id
_entity.type
_entity.pdbx_description
1 polymer ?
#
loop_
_entity_poly.entity_id
_entity_poly.type
_entity_poly.pdbx_seq_one_letter_code
_entity_poly.pdbx_strand_id
1 'polypeptide(L)'
;MMYEIRQEGEDMHYLEAGKYTYLAGEINALYHEAAVKMGISDSVQNILYVLCEKGGKCLQSEISKLTGISRQTINSAIRKLEKEEIVYLEQGKGRNTIVCLTEKGEKFTLEKIYPLHEIENKIWNEWTSEEQQQYLTLTKKYRDGLKKYLDAML
;
A
#
# COMPACT_ATOMS: atom_id res chain seq x y z
N MET A 1 -31.13 -5.28 13.09
CA MET A 1 -31.04 -4.40 14.25
C MET A 1 -30.05 -3.33 13.90
N MET A 2 -30.55 -2.23 13.36
CA MET A 2 -29.70 -1.07 13.05
C MET A 2 -29.37 -0.35 14.35
N TYR A 3 -28.13 0.10 14.47
CA TYR A 3 -27.70 0.94 15.55
C TYR A 3 -28.59 2.18 15.57
N GLU A 4 -29.40 2.33 16.59
CA GLU A 4 -30.01 3.63 16.93
C GLU A 4 -28.88 4.53 17.40
N ILE A 5 -28.30 5.29 16.48
CA ILE A 5 -27.36 6.37 16.80
C ILE A 5 -28.21 7.50 17.35
N ARG A 6 -28.15 7.69 18.67
CA ARG A 6 -28.88 8.73 19.37
C ARG A 6 -27.94 9.86 19.72
N GLN A 7 -28.15 10.96 19.10
CA GLN A 7 -28.19 12.36 19.57
C GLN A 7 -27.73 13.29 18.44
N GLU A 8 -28.55 14.28 18.16
CA GLU A 8 -28.42 15.20 17.00
C GLU A 8 -27.11 16.01 16.94
N GLY A 9 -26.27 16.03 17.97
CA GLY A 9 -24.97 16.72 17.97
C GLY A 9 -23.77 15.82 17.68
N GLU A 10 -23.91 14.48 17.83
CA GLU A 10 -22.83 13.51 17.58
C GLU A 10 -22.85 12.96 16.15
N ASP A 11 -24.01 12.96 15.49
CA ASP A 11 -24.19 12.43 14.15
C ASP A 11 -23.35 13.14 13.07
N MET A 12 -23.12 14.46 13.22
CA MET A 12 -22.31 15.22 12.26
C MET A 12 -20.82 14.83 12.30
N HIS A 13 -20.29 14.48 13.46
CA HIS A 13 -18.91 14.02 13.59
C HIS A 13 -18.67 12.64 12.94
N TYR A 14 -19.64 11.74 13.06
CA TYR A 14 -19.58 10.43 12.39
C TYR A 14 -19.61 10.55 10.87
N LEU A 15 -20.44 11.42 10.33
CA LEU A 15 -20.52 11.66 8.89
C LEU A 15 -19.21 12.21 8.29
N GLU A 16 -18.53 13.12 8.97
CA GLU A 16 -17.26 13.69 8.51
C GLU A 16 -16.13 12.65 8.53
N ALA A 17 -16.00 11.85 9.57
CA ALA A 17 -15.04 10.74 9.64
C ALA A 17 -15.34 9.68 8.57
N GLY A 18 -16.62 9.39 8.30
CA GLY A 18 -17.05 8.48 7.24
C GLY A 18 -16.63 8.92 5.84
N LYS A 19 -16.62 10.22 5.55
CA LYS A 19 -16.16 10.77 4.27
C LYS A 19 -14.71 10.38 3.96
N TYR A 20 -13.83 10.44 4.96
CA TYR A 20 -12.45 9.97 4.80
C TYR A 20 -12.39 8.49 4.43
N THR A 21 -13.15 7.66 5.13
CA THR A 21 -13.19 6.20 4.87
C THR A 21 -13.66 5.89 3.46
N TYR A 22 -14.67 6.59 2.95
CA TYR A 22 -15.17 6.42 1.59
C TYR A 22 -14.14 6.88 0.53
N LEU A 23 -13.50 8.04 0.73
CA LEU A 23 -12.44 8.51 -0.16
C LEU A 23 -11.25 7.55 -0.20
N ALA A 24 -10.84 7.01 0.95
CA ALA A 24 -9.79 6.00 1.01
C ALA A 24 -10.18 4.73 0.24
N GLY A 25 -11.44 4.31 0.33
CA GLY A 25 -11.98 3.19 -0.45
C GLY A 25 -11.98 3.46 -1.95
N GLU A 26 -12.37 4.65 -2.38
CA GLU A 26 -12.34 5.07 -3.79
C GLU A 26 -10.90 5.09 -4.33
N ILE A 27 -9.94 5.60 -3.57
CA ILE A 27 -8.52 5.57 -3.93
C ILE A 27 -8.04 4.12 -4.10
N ASN A 28 -8.37 3.23 -3.17
CA ASN A 28 -8.00 1.82 -3.27
C ASN A 28 -8.63 1.15 -4.50
N ALA A 29 -9.86 1.50 -4.85
CA ALA A 29 -10.52 1.00 -6.06
C ALA A 29 -9.77 1.42 -7.34
N LEU A 30 -9.25 2.63 -7.41
CA LEU A 30 -8.44 3.11 -8.54
C LEU A 30 -7.12 2.33 -8.67
N TYR A 31 -6.45 2.02 -7.58
CA TYR A 31 -5.26 1.15 -7.59
C TYR A 31 -5.59 -0.28 -8.02
N HIS A 32 -6.73 -0.81 -7.59
CA HIS A 32 -7.21 -2.11 -8.05
C HIS A 32 -7.48 -2.12 -9.56
N GLU A 33 -8.13 -1.10 -10.11
CA GLU A 33 -8.34 -0.95 -11.56
C GLU A 33 -7.01 -0.91 -12.33
N ALA A 34 -6.00 -0.24 -11.78
CA ALA A 34 -4.66 -0.21 -12.35
C ALA A 34 -4.06 -1.63 -12.38
N ALA A 35 -4.14 -2.38 -11.29
CA ALA A 35 -3.67 -3.76 -11.23
C ALA A 35 -4.37 -4.66 -12.26
N VAL A 36 -5.70 -4.54 -12.38
CA VAL A 36 -6.48 -5.28 -13.40
C VAL A 36 -6.03 -4.95 -14.81
N LYS A 37 -5.80 -3.67 -15.13
CA LYS A 37 -5.29 -3.25 -16.45
C LYS A 37 -3.88 -3.77 -16.73
N MET A 38 -3.05 -3.91 -15.71
CA MET A 38 -1.71 -4.50 -15.83
C MET A 38 -1.73 -6.04 -15.91
N GLY A 39 -2.87 -6.67 -15.64
CA GLY A 39 -3.01 -8.14 -15.61
C GLY A 39 -2.36 -8.79 -14.38
N ILE A 40 -2.24 -8.07 -13.27
CA ILE A 40 -1.64 -8.53 -12.02
C ILE A 40 -2.63 -8.41 -10.85
N SER A 41 -2.36 -9.13 -9.77
CA SER A 41 -3.12 -8.97 -8.51
C SER A 41 -2.67 -7.74 -7.72
N ASP A 42 -3.53 -7.25 -6.83
CA ASP A 42 -3.19 -6.14 -5.93
C ASP A 42 -1.95 -6.45 -5.08
N SER A 43 -1.81 -7.68 -4.61
CA SER A 43 -0.64 -8.11 -3.83
C SER A 43 0.64 -8.05 -4.65
N VAL A 44 0.60 -8.48 -5.91
CA VAL A 44 1.74 -8.40 -6.83
C VAL A 44 2.06 -6.94 -7.14
N GLN A 45 1.07 -6.11 -7.42
CA GLN A 45 1.25 -4.67 -7.63
C GLN A 45 1.98 -4.04 -6.44
N ASN A 46 1.52 -4.29 -5.22
CA ASN A 46 2.11 -3.73 -4.00
C ASN A 46 3.55 -4.20 -3.77
N ILE A 47 3.84 -5.49 -3.99
CA ILE A 47 5.20 -6.04 -3.86
C ILE A 47 6.16 -5.38 -4.85
N LEU A 48 5.77 -5.34 -6.11
CA LEU A 48 6.61 -4.75 -7.17
C LEU A 48 6.78 -3.24 -7.00
N TYR A 49 5.75 -2.55 -6.48
CA TYR A 49 5.82 -1.14 -6.12
C TYR A 49 6.92 -0.89 -5.08
N VAL A 50 6.91 -1.64 -3.97
CA VAL A 50 7.95 -1.54 -2.93
C VAL A 50 9.34 -1.87 -3.49
N LEU A 51 9.46 -2.95 -4.29
CA LEU A 51 10.74 -3.32 -4.88
C LEU A 51 11.27 -2.24 -5.83
N CYS A 52 10.40 -1.60 -6.60
CA CYS A 52 10.76 -0.48 -7.46
C CYS A 52 11.36 0.68 -6.65
N GLU A 53 10.68 1.10 -5.57
CA GLU A 53 11.15 2.18 -4.70
C GLU A 53 12.44 1.86 -3.95
N LYS A 54 12.66 0.58 -3.63
CA LYS A 54 13.84 0.11 -2.88
C LYS A 54 15.02 -0.26 -3.78
N GLY A 55 14.96 0.05 -5.06
CA GLY A 55 16.05 -0.25 -6.00
C GLY A 55 16.20 -1.73 -6.33
N GLY A 56 15.10 -2.46 -6.33
CA GLY A 56 15.02 -3.86 -6.77
C GLY A 56 15.21 -4.92 -5.69
N LYS A 57 15.47 -4.54 -4.43
CA LYS A 57 15.68 -5.48 -3.31
C LYS A 57 15.00 -4.98 -2.03
N CYS A 58 14.34 -5.89 -1.31
CA CYS A 58 13.73 -5.55 -0.02
C CYS A 58 13.59 -6.80 0.86
N LEU A 59 13.70 -6.62 2.17
CA LEU A 59 13.36 -7.69 3.12
C LEU A 59 11.87 -8.06 2.99
N GLN A 60 11.57 -9.34 2.92
CA GLN A 60 10.18 -9.81 2.83
C GLN A 60 9.31 -9.32 3.99
N SER A 61 9.87 -9.26 5.19
CA SER A 61 9.19 -8.72 6.38
C SER A 61 8.91 -7.22 6.27
N GLU A 62 9.79 -6.48 5.61
CA GLU A 62 9.61 -5.04 5.36
C GLU A 62 8.50 -4.80 4.32
N ILE A 63 8.43 -5.61 3.27
CA ILE A 63 7.34 -5.55 2.28
C ILE A 63 5.99 -5.70 2.99
N SER A 64 5.81 -6.71 3.85
CA SER A 64 4.59 -6.92 4.62
C SER A 64 4.25 -5.72 5.52
N LYS A 65 5.25 -5.14 6.18
CA LYS A 65 5.08 -3.97 7.04
C LYS A 65 4.68 -2.71 6.25
N LEU A 66 5.32 -2.45 5.13
CA LEU A 66 5.07 -1.26 4.31
C LEU A 66 3.72 -1.31 3.59
N THR A 67 3.32 -2.49 3.14
CA THR A 67 2.07 -2.68 2.39
C THR A 67 0.85 -2.91 3.29
N GLY A 68 1.06 -3.29 4.55
CA GLY A 68 -0.02 -3.73 5.45
C GLY A 68 -0.66 -5.08 5.06
N ILE A 69 -0.11 -5.77 4.06
CA ILE A 69 -0.61 -7.06 3.59
C ILE A 69 -0.09 -8.17 4.49
N SER A 70 -0.93 -9.16 4.79
CA SER A 70 -0.55 -10.28 5.65
C SER A 70 0.67 -11.04 5.09
N ARG A 71 1.51 -11.57 5.98
CA ARG A 71 2.67 -12.39 5.60
C ARG A 71 2.29 -13.57 4.72
N GLN A 72 1.15 -14.20 4.98
CA GLN A 72 0.66 -15.35 4.20
C GLN A 72 0.34 -14.94 2.76
N THR A 73 -0.33 -13.81 2.57
CA THR A 73 -0.65 -13.28 1.23
C THR A 73 0.62 -12.87 0.49
N ILE A 74 1.56 -12.19 1.16
CA ILE A 74 2.87 -11.83 0.60
C ILE A 74 3.64 -13.10 0.17
N ASN A 75 3.71 -14.12 1.01
CA ASN A 75 4.38 -15.40 0.68
C ASN A 75 3.78 -16.03 -0.58
N SER A 76 2.45 -16.08 -0.67
CA SER A 76 1.76 -16.66 -1.83
C SER A 76 2.06 -15.90 -3.13
N ALA A 77 2.04 -14.57 -3.06
CA ALA A 77 2.34 -13.71 -4.20
C ALA A 77 3.82 -13.81 -4.61
N ILE A 78 4.76 -13.87 -3.67
CA ILE A 78 6.19 -14.04 -3.94
C ILE A 78 6.46 -15.39 -4.63
N ARG A 79 5.85 -16.48 -4.16
CA ARG A 79 6.00 -17.80 -4.82
C ARG A 79 5.53 -17.77 -6.27
N LYS A 80 4.45 -17.04 -6.56
CA LYS A 80 3.98 -16.84 -7.93
C LYS A 80 5.01 -16.06 -8.75
N LEU A 81 5.54 -14.96 -8.22
CA LEU A 81 6.56 -14.14 -8.87
C LEU A 81 7.87 -14.90 -9.10
N GLU A 82 8.28 -15.78 -8.16
CA GLU A 82 9.43 -16.68 -8.36
C GLU A 82 9.20 -17.66 -9.52
N LYS A 83 8.02 -18.28 -9.55
CA LYS A 83 7.65 -19.21 -10.64
C LYS A 83 7.62 -18.53 -12.00
N GLU A 84 7.27 -17.27 -12.06
CA GLU A 84 7.25 -16.44 -13.25
C GLU A 84 8.63 -15.82 -13.57
N GLU A 85 9.65 -16.11 -12.75
CA GLU A 85 11.02 -15.60 -12.86
C GLU A 85 11.10 -14.06 -12.79
N ILE A 86 10.17 -13.43 -12.10
CA ILE A 86 10.15 -11.97 -11.85
C ILE A 86 11.02 -11.62 -10.65
N VAL A 87 11.02 -12.47 -9.61
CA VAL A 87 11.84 -12.31 -8.42
C VAL A 87 12.63 -13.57 -8.12
N TYR A 88 13.70 -13.41 -7.37
CA TYR A 88 14.43 -14.50 -6.70
C TYR A 88 14.66 -14.13 -5.23
N LEU A 89 14.96 -15.13 -4.41
CA LEU A 89 15.17 -14.94 -2.99
C LEU A 89 16.65 -15.09 -2.64
N GLU A 90 17.15 -14.18 -1.81
CA GLU A 90 18.46 -14.27 -1.16
C GLU A 90 18.27 -14.50 0.34
N GLN A 91 19.21 -15.22 0.94
CA GLN A 91 19.30 -15.35 2.38
C GLN A 91 19.84 -14.04 2.98
N GLY A 92 19.08 -13.43 3.87
CA GLY A 92 19.51 -12.30 4.67
C GLY A 92 20.22 -12.74 5.96
N LYS A 93 20.42 -11.82 6.87
CA LYS A 93 20.97 -12.12 8.20
C LYS A 93 19.95 -12.92 9.03
N GLY A 94 20.41 -14.02 9.65
CA GLY A 94 19.56 -14.89 10.47
C GLY A 94 18.48 -15.59 9.63
N ARG A 95 17.21 -15.45 10.00
CA ARG A 95 16.06 -16.04 9.30
C ARG A 95 15.42 -15.09 8.27
N ASN A 96 16.07 -13.99 7.96
CA ASN A 96 15.53 -13.01 7.04
C ASN A 96 15.67 -13.48 5.60
N THR A 97 14.66 -13.20 4.80
CA THR A 97 14.64 -13.43 3.36
C THR A 97 14.60 -12.09 2.63
N ILE A 98 15.45 -11.92 1.65
CA ILE A 98 15.48 -10.75 0.78
C ILE A 98 14.83 -11.12 -0.55
N VAL A 99 13.86 -10.35 -0.96
CA VAL A 99 13.20 -10.47 -2.27
C VAL A 99 13.93 -9.57 -3.24
N CYS A 100 14.37 -10.11 -4.36
CA CYS A 100 15.16 -9.41 -5.37
C CYS A 100 14.48 -9.51 -6.73
N LEU A 101 14.47 -8.42 -7.49
CA LEU A 101 14.06 -8.47 -8.90
C LEU A 101 15.11 -9.20 -9.73
N THR A 102 14.67 -10.04 -10.65
CA THR A 102 15.52 -10.55 -11.74
C THR A 102 15.66 -9.48 -12.83
N GLU A 103 16.51 -9.69 -13.82
CA GLU A 103 16.57 -8.81 -15.01
C GLU A 103 15.21 -8.72 -15.72
N LYS A 104 14.51 -9.85 -15.83
CA LYS A 104 13.13 -9.90 -16.35
C LYS A 104 12.17 -9.11 -15.46
N GLY A 105 12.32 -9.23 -14.14
CA GLY A 105 11.53 -8.50 -13.16
C GLY A 105 11.76 -7.00 -13.21
N GLU A 106 13.00 -6.55 -13.40
CA GLU A 106 13.32 -5.13 -13.59
C GLU A 106 12.61 -4.55 -14.82
N LYS A 107 12.71 -5.24 -15.96
CA LYS A 107 12.01 -4.84 -17.20
C LYS A 107 10.49 -4.81 -17.00
N PHE A 108 9.92 -5.84 -16.36
CA PHE A 108 8.50 -5.90 -16.07
C PHE A 108 8.06 -4.74 -15.18
N THR A 109 8.81 -4.43 -14.13
CA THR A 109 8.53 -3.35 -13.19
C THR A 109 8.62 -1.98 -13.86
N LEU A 110 9.63 -1.76 -14.71
CA LEU A 110 9.76 -0.54 -15.49
C LEU A 110 8.58 -0.34 -16.46
N GLU A 111 8.10 -1.41 -17.07
CA GLU A 111 6.97 -1.33 -18.01
C GLU A 111 5.62 -1.12 -17.31
N LYS A 112 5.37 -1.84 -16.21
CA LYS A 112 4.05 -1.92 -15.59
C LYS A 112 3.90 -1.00 -14.36
N ILE A 113 4.90 -0.95 -13.50
CA ILE A 113 4.80 -0.29 -12.19
C ILE A 113 5.33 1.14 -12.23
N TYR A 114 6.44 1.37 -12.92
CA TYR A 114 7.03 2.71 -12.98
C TYR A 114 6.06 3.79 -13.48
N PRO A 115 5.19 3.55 -14.48
CA PRO A 115 4.18 4.53 -14.86
C PRO A 115 3.22 4.93 -13.73
N LEU A 116 2.97 4.05 -12.77
CA LEU A 116 2.17 4.37 -11.58
C LEU A 116 2.88 5.39 -10.69
N HIS A 117 4.19 5.21 -10.45
CA HIS A 117 5.00 6.19 -9.73
C HIS A 117 5.04 7.56 -10.46
N GLU A 118 5.12 7.55 -11.78
CA GLU A 118 5.07 8.79 -12.55
C GLU A 118 3.74 9.53 -12.39
N ILE A 119 2.62 8.79 -12.37
CA ILE A 119 1.28 9.35 -12.12
C ILE A 119 1.22 9.96 -10.71
N GLU A 120 1.69 9.24 -9.70
CA GLU A 120 1.72 9.72 -8.33
C GLU A 120 2.60 10.96 -8.17
N ASN A 121 3.79 10.96 -8.76
CA ASN A 121 4.69 12.11 -8.76
C ASN A 121 4.05 13.32 -9.47
N LYS A 122 3.32 13.08 -10.56
CA LYS A 122 2.60 14.16 -11.26
C LYS A 122 1.54 14.78 -10.36
N ILE A 123 0.70 13.96 -9.73
CA ILE A 123 -0.32 14.44 -8.78
C ILE A 123 0.35 15.22 -7.64
N TRP A 124 1.42 14.66 -7.06
CA TRP A 124 2.14 15.27 -5.95
C TRP A 124 2.74 16.62 -6.32
N ASN A 125 3.29 16.74 -7.52
CA ASN A 125 3.90 17.98 -8.02
C ASN A 125 2.88 19.09 -8.38
N GLU A 126 1.59 18.75 -8.51
CA GLU A 126 0.51 19.74 -8.66
C GLU A 126 0.17 20.43 -7.33
N TRP A 127 0.60 19.88 -6.20
CA TRP A 127 0.35 20.41 -4.87
C TRP A 127 1.49 21.33 -4.42
N THR A 128 1.14 22.34 -3.64
CA THR A 128 2.16 23.17 -2.99
C THR A 128 2.91 22.36 -1.91
N SER A 129 4.12 22.78 -1.58
CA SER A 129 4.92 22.14 -0.51
C SER A 129 4.17 22.13 0.83
N GLU A 130 3.36 23.15 1.10
CA GLU A 130 2.55 23.24 2.31
C GLU A 130 1.44 22.18 2.30
N GLU A 131 0.69 22.03 1.20
CA GLU A 131 -0.34 21.00 1.04
C GLU A 131 0.24 19.60 1.17
N GLN A 132 1.39 19.32 0.52
CA GLN A 132 2.11 18.04 0.64
C GLN A 132 2.45 17.72 2.10
N GLN A 133 2.98 18.70 2.83
CA GLN A 133 3.38 18.53 4.22
C GLN A 133 2.19 18.36 5.15
N GLN A 134 1.12 19.12 4.93
CA GLN A 134 -0.13 19.00 5.69
C GLN A 134 -0.77 17.63 5.48
N TYR A 135 -0.85 17.17 4.24
CA TYR A 135 -1.42 15.87 3.91
C TYR A 135 -0.70 14.72 4.63
N LEU A 136 0.63 14.68 4.56
CA LEU A 136 1.43 13.67 5.25
C LEU A 136 1.30 13.75 6.76
N THR A 137 1.32 14.95 7.33
CA THR A 137 1.21 15.19 8.77
C THR A 137 -0.15 14.73 9.30
N LEU A 138 -1.23 15.11 8.63
CA LEU A 138 -2.60 14.74 9.03
C LEU A 138 -2.86 13.25 8.83
N THR A 139 -2.35 12.65 7.74
CA THR A 139 -2.47 11.21 7.51
C THR A 139 -1.75 10.39 8.58
N LYS A 140 -0.54 10.81 8.97
CA LYS A 140 0.19 10.19 10.08
C LYS A 140 -0.54 10.35 11.42
N LYS A 141 -1.07 11.53 11.69
CA LYS A 141 -1.87 11.79 12.91
C LYS A 141 -3.11 10.90 12.97
N TYR A 142 -3.81 10.72 11.84
CA TYR A 142 -4.96 9.81 11.75
C TYR A 142 -4.55 8.37 12.02
N ARG A 143 -3.49 7.88 11.37
CA ARG A 143 -2.93 6.53 11.57
C ARG A 143 -2.60 6.27 13.04
N ASP A 144 -1.89 7.20 13.66
CA ASP A 144 -1.42 7.04 15.05
C ASP A 144 -2.59 7.08 16.04
N GLY A 145 -3.58 7.93 15.79
CA GLY A 145 -4.83 7.97 16.55
C GLY A 145 -5.62 6.67 16.40
N LEU A 146 -5.79 6.19 15.17
CA LEU A 146 -6.48 4.94 14.90
C LEU A 146 -5.80 3.77 15.62
N LYS A 147 -4.47 3.66 15.53
CA LYS A 147 -3.69 2.64 16.25
C LYS A 147 -3.95 2.73 17.77
N LYS A 148 -3.82 3.92 18.36
CA LYS A 148 -4.02 4.14 19.80
C LYS A 148 -5.37 3.65 20.27
N TYR A 149 -6.43 4.01 19.57
CA TYR A 149 -7.79 3.66 20.00
C TYR A 149 -8.15 2.21 19.68
N LEU A 150 -7.65 1.63 18.61
CA LEU A 150 -7.81 0.20 18.36
C LEU A 150 -7.07 -0.66 19.38
N ASP A 151 -5.83 -0.30 19.74
CA ASP A 151 -5.09 -1.01 20.78
C ASP A 151 -5.81 -0.96 22.15
N ALA A 152 -6.59 0.08 22.42
CA ALA A 152 -7.41 0.21 23.64
C ALA A 152 -8.74 -0.56 23.58
N MET A 153 -9.22 -0.93 22.38
CA MET A 153 -10.44 -1.73 22.18
C MET A 153 -10.21 -3.23 22.35
N LEU A 154 -9.00 -3.71 22.04
CA LEU A 154 -8.61 -5.12 22.03
C LEU A 154 -7.89 -5.53 23.30
#